data_b7f684de95ce190d1b99feb45d70ebd3
#
_entry.id   b7f684de95ce190d1b99feb45d70ebd3
#
_cell.length_a   1.000
_cell.length_b   1.000
_cell.length_c   1.000
_cell.angle_alpha   90.00
_cell.angle_beta   90.00
_cell.angle_gamma   90.00
#
_symmetry.space_group_name_H-M   'P 1'
#
loop_
_entity.id
_entity.type
_entity.pdbx_description
1 polymer ?
#
loop_
_entity_poly.entity_id
_entity_poly.type
_entity_poly.pdbx_seq_one_letter_code
_entity_poly.pdbx_strand_id
1 'polypeptide(L)'
;MKQTEAIAKPDSGRKLFFGLFVFPLLIAVGMAVLLCAVVLLTNEQETPESLITAIKTGSPSKRWQKAFELSNELNRKDAKGIRNLATMREVIHILQDPSHYDTKTRSYMAIALAHFSEPEAAQALKKSLQNKEEEGEVKLYDLWSLGILKNTEALPEILLFLKSENADLRKTAVYVLGAIGDKNAISSVRPLLNDAVEDVRWNAALSLARLGNDSGFEVLLKMLDRQSLILNGALGESEIEAIMINATKGLALIKRSESLETLKKISHEDKNLKVRQAAMEALHYQKEALRV
;
A
#
# COMPACT_ATOMS: atom_id res chain seq x y z
N MET A 1 17.60 -1.42 -92.85
CA MET A 1 16.83 -0.91 -91.64
C MET A 1 17.24 -1.70 -90.41
N LYS A 2 18.08 -1.10 -89.56
CA LYS A 2 18.46 -1.71 -88.26
C LYS A 2 17.57 -1.09 -87.18
N GLN A 3 16.74 -1.87 -86.58
CA GLN A 3 16.00 -1.48 -85.38
C GLN A 3 16.95 -1.48 -84.19
N THR A 4 17.08 -0.32 -83.55
CA THR A 4 17.82 -0.15 -82.31
C THR A 4 16.87 -0.46 -81.18
N GLU A 5 17.05 -1.59 -80.50
CA GLU A 5 16.35 -1.87 -79.26
C GLU A 5 16.83 -0.87 -78.20
N ALA A 6 15.90 -0.10 -77.67
CA ALA A 6 16.13 0.79 -76.53
C ALA A 6 16.17 -0.04 -75.21
N ILE A 7 17.37 -0.21 -74.67
CA ILE A 7 17.58 -0.82 -73.38
C ILE A 7 16.99 0.15 -72.33
N ALA A 8 15.87 -0.22 -71.70
CA ALA A 8 15.26 0.50 -70.62
C ALA A 8 16.23 0.59 -69.41
N LYS A 9 16.63 1.81 -69.06
CA LYS A 9 17.46 2.03 -67.85
C LYS A 9 16.69 1.54 -66.58
N PRO A 10 17.32 0.73 -65.73
CA PRO A 10 16.68 0.28 -64.54
C PRO A 10 16.40 1.48 -63.61
N ASP A 11 15.19 1.48 -63.06
CA ASP A 11 14.56 2.49 -62.24
C ASP A 11 15.43 2.88 -60.99
N SER A 12 16.24 3.92 -61.13
CA SER A 12 17.16 4.39 -60.09
C SER A 12 16.41 4.92 -58.87
N GLY A 13 15.20 5.43 -59.04
CA GLY A 13 14.36 5.93 -57.94
C GLY A 13 13.89 4.81 -57.00
N ARG A 14 13.60 3.63 -57.56
CA ARG A 14 13.15 2.47 -56.75
C ARG A 14 14.28 1.90 -55.91
N LYS A 15 15.51 1.86 -56.42
CA LYS A 15 16.69 1.45 -55.67
C LYS A 15 17.03 2.45 -54.54
N LEU A 16 16.88 3.75 -54.82
CA LEU A 16 17.12 4.82 -53.87
C LEU A 16 16.08 4.77 -52.73
N PHE A 17 14.80 4.55 -53.05
CA PHE A 17 13.74 4.40 -52.07
C PHE A 17 13.96 3.18 -51.17
N PHE A 18 14.30 2.03 -51.76
CA PHE A 18 14.59 0.82 -50.95
C PHE A 18 15.80 1.01 -50.05
N GLY A 19 16.88 1.64 -50.54
CA GLY A 19 18.10 1.89 -49.76
C GLY A 19 17.91 2.91 -48.63
N LEU A 20 17.15 3.98 -48.89
CA LEU A 20 16.98 5.08 -47.92
C LEU A 20 15.86 4.84 -46.90
N PHE A 21 14.82 4.10 -47.26
CA PHE A 21 13.64 3.94 -46.37
C PHE A 21 13.40 2.49 -45.97
N VAL A 22 13.39 1.55 -46.94
CA VAL A 22 13.01 0.16 -46.64
C VAL A 22 14.10 -0.57 -45.84
N PHE A 23 15.36 -0.40 -46.26
CA PHE A 23 16.47 -1.09 -45.59
C PHE A 23 16.71 -0.62 -44.15
N PRO A 24 16.71 0.70 -43.80
CA PRO A 24 16.78 1.15 -42.42
C PRO A 24 15.57 0.72 -41.60
N LEU A 25 14.37 0.71 -42.22
CA LEU A 25 13.16 0.23 -41.53
C LEU A 25 13.26 -1.26 -41.19
N LEU A 26 13.74 -2.10 -42.10
CA LEU A 26 13.94 -3.52 -41.84
C LEU A 26 14.98 -3.77 -40.73
N ILE A 27 16.06 -2.97 -40.69
CA ILE A 27 17.04 -3.04 -39.60
C ILE A 27 16.39 -2.65 -38.28
N ALA A 28 15.60 -1.56 -38.21
CA ALA A 28 14.93 -1.10 -37.00
C ALA A 28 13.92 -2.15 -36.51
N VAL A 29 13.13 -2.74 -37.39
CA VAL A 29 12.19 -3.82 -37.05
C VAL A 29 12.96 -5.07 -36.59
N GLY A 30 14.04 -5.45 -37.30
CA GLY A 30 14.86 -6.59 -36.86
C GLY A 30 15.50 -6.40 -35.49
N MET A 31 15.98 -5.20 -35.18
CA MET A 31 16.51 -4.86 -33.85
C MET A 31 15.40 -4.88 -32.77
N ALA A 32 14.22 -4.36 -33.10
CA ALA A 32 13.08 -4.40 -32.15
C ALA A 32 12.65 -5.84 -31.87
N VAL A 33 12.56 -6.70 -32.90
CA VAL A 33 12.26 -8.12 -32.74
C VAL A 33 13.34 -8.84 -31.92
N LEU A 34 14.61 -8.54 -32.17
CA LEU A 34 15.73 -9.11 -31.43
C LEU A 34 15.69 -8.68 -29.94
N LEU A 35 15.43 -7.40 -29.68
CA LEU A 35 15.26 -6.90 -28.31
C LEU A 35 14.07 -7.56 -27.61
N CYS A 36 12.93 -7.69 -28.30
CA CYS A 36 11.78 -8.42 -27.75
C CYS A 36 12.12 -9.90 -27.47
N ALA A 37 12.83 -10.56 -28.38
CA ALA A 37 13.26 -11.95 -28.20
C ALA A 37 14.24 -12.08 -27.02
N VAL A 38 15.21 -11.16 -26.89
CA VAL A 38 16.12 -11.12 -25.73
C VAL A 38 15.33 -10.93 -24.43
N VAL A 39 14.40 -9.97 -24.37
CA VAL A 39 13.56 -9.74 -23.21
C VAL A 39 12.73 -10.96 -22.86
N LEU A 40 12.13 -11.64 -23.83
CA LEU A 40 11.34 -12.86 -23.61
C LEU A 40 12.20 -14.05 -23.16
N LEU A 41 13.43 -14.18 -23.70
CA LEU A 41 14.34 -15.28 -23.34
C LEU A 41 15.07 -15.03 -22.01
N THR A 42 15.28 -13.76 -21.63
CA THR A 42 15.94 -13.39 -20.36
C THR A 42 14.97 -13.09 -19.24
N ASN A 43 13.66 -13.04 -19.54
CA ASN A 43 12.61 -12.87 -18.54
C ASN A 43 12.36 -14.20 -17.81
N GLU A 44 13.41 -14.76 -17.18
CA GLU A 44 13.24 -15.77 -16.15
C GLU A 44 12.40 -15.13 -15.04
N GLN A 45 11.19 -15.63 -14.82
CA GLN A 45 10.41 -15.24 -13.66
C GLN A 45 11.26 -15.60 -12.43
N GLU A 46 11.72 -14.58 -11.71
CA GLU A 46 12.52 -14.79 -10.51
C GLU A 46 11.69 -15.62 -9.52
N THR A 47 12.20 -16.78 -9.15
CA THR A 47 11.55 -17.62 -8.15
C THR A 47 11.78 -17.04 -6.76
N PRO A 48 10.92 -17.33 -5.76
CA PRO A 48 11.16 -16.91 -4.38
C PRO A 48 12.53 -17.33 -3.86
N GLU A 49 13.00 -18.51 -4.26
CA GLU A 49 14.31 -19.04 -3.87
C GLU A 49 15.45 -18.21 -4.48
N SER A 50 15.32 -17.78 -5.76
CA SER A 50 16.31 -16.91 -6.39
C SER A 50 16.31 -15.52 -5.77
N LEU A 51 15.14 -14.96 -5.42
CA LEU A 51 15.01 -13.68 -4.71
C LEU A 51 15.65 -13.76 -3.32
N ILE A 52 15.36 -14.81 -2.54
CA ILE A 52 15.96 -15.04 -1.22
C ILE A 52 17.49 -15.16 -1.33
N THR A 53 17.98 -15.91 -2.31
CA THR A 53 19.42 -16.05 -2.57
C THR A 53 20.05 -14.69 -2.88
N ALA A 54 19.40 -13.88 -3.73
CA ALA A 54 19.86 -12.54 -4.08
C ALA A 54 19.84 -11.57 -2.89
N ILE A 55 18.87 -11.70 -1.97
CA ILE A 55 18.85 -10.97 -0.70
C ILE A 55 20.04 -11.36 0.17
N LYS A 56 20.32 -12.66 0.31
CA LYS A 56 21.41 -13.16 1.16
C LYS A 56 22.79 -12.77 0.64
N THR A 57 23.01 -12.78 -0.65
CA THR A 57 24.34 -12.62 -1.27
C THR A 57 24.56 -11.23 -1.89
N GLY A 58 23.54 -10.42 -2.02
CA GLY A 58 23.58 -9.12 -2.69
C GLY A 58 24.26 -8.01 -1.89
N SER A 59 24.63 -6.92 -2.58
CA SER A 59 24.99 -5.67 -1.92
C SER A 59 23.78 -5.05 -1.19
N PRO A 60 23.97 -4.16 -0.22
CA PRO A 60 22.85 -3.57 0.54
C PRO A 60 21.73 -3.00 -0.34
N SER A 61 22.08 -2.25 -1.42
CA SER A 61 21.08 -1.71 -2.35
C SER A 61 20.34 -2.79 -3.14
N LYS A 62 20.98 -3.89 -3.48
CA LYS A 62 20.36 -5.02 -4.16
C LYS A 62 19.46 -5.81 -3.21
N ARG A 63 19.87 -5.96 -1.93
CA ARG A 63 19.10 -6.69 -0.92
C ARG A 63 17.70 -6.13 -0.74
N TRP A 64 17.56 -4.83 -0.45
CA TRP A 64 16.24 -4.24 -0.21
C TRP A 64 15.36 -4.23 -1.48
N GLN A 65 15.97 -4.08 -2.69
CA GLN A 65 15.21 -4.18 -3.93
C GLN A 65 14.61 -5.58 -4.12
N LYS A 66 15.41 -6.64 -3.88
CA LYS A 66 14.94 -8.02 -3.96
C LYS A 66 13.98 -8.39 -2.83
N ALA A 67 14.15 -7.79 -1.66
CA ALA A 67 13.19 -7.90 -0.57
C ALA A 67 11.82 -7.27 -0.91
N PHE A 68 11.83 -6.12 -1.56
CA PHE A 68 10.62 -5.48 -2.10
C PHE A 68 9.95 -6.35 -3.17
N GLU A 69 10.73 -6.87 -4.13
CA GLU A 69 10.21 -7.77 -5.17
C GLU A 69 9.59 -9.04 -4.55
N LEU A 70 10.27 -9.68 -3.59
CA LEU A 70 9.74 -10.85 -2.90
C LEU A 70 8.42 -10.54 -2.17
N SER A 71 8.34 -9.41 -1.48
CA SER A 71 7.11 -9.01 -0.79
C SER A 71 5.94 -8.79 -1.76
N ASN A 72 6.22 -8.22 -2.95
CA ASN A 72 5.23 -8.03 -4.00
C ASN A 72 4.78 -9.36 -4.62
N GLU A 73 5.72 -10.27 -4.90
CA GLU A 73 5.38 -11.61 -5.41
C GLU A 73 4.51 -12.37 -4.41
N LEU A 74 4.84 -12.31 -3.12
CA LEU A 74 4.02 -12.91 -2.07
C LEU A 74 2.63 -12.26 -1.92
N ASN A 75 2.46 -11.00 -2.32
CA ASN A 75 1.16 -10.31 -2.29
C ASN A 75 0.24 -10.68 -3.47
N ARG A 76 0.72 -11.30 -4.52
CA ARG A 76 -0.08 -11.66 -5.71
C ARG A 76 -1.16 -12.69 -5.36
N LYS A 77 -2.31 -12.61 -6.05
CA LYS A 77 -3.43 -13.53 -5.82
C LYS A 77 -3.11 -14.98 -6.16
N ASP A 78 -2.21 -15.19 -7.14
CA ASP A 78 -1.75 -16.49 -7.63
C ASP A 78 -0.53 -17.04 -6.87
N ALA A 79 -0.07 -16.35 -5.82
CA ALA A 79 1.12 -16.68 -5.05
C ALA A 79 1.01 -17.93 -4.14
N LYS A 80 -0.07 -18.72 -4.22
CA LYS A 80 -0.30 -19.85 -3.29
C LYS A 80 0.86 -20.87 -3.27
N GLY A 81 1.49 -21.13 -4.43
CA GLY A 81 2.60 -22.09 -4.53
C GLY A 81 3.89 -21.59 -3.90
N ILE A 82 4.08 -20.27 -3.78
CA ILE A 82 5.29 -19.65 -3.24
C ILE A 82 5.17 -19.31 -1.75
N ARG A 83 3.95 -19.26 -1.20
CA ARG A 83 3.68 -19.08 0.24
C ARG A 83 3.80 -20.43 0.96
N ASN A 84 5.02 -20.95 1.04
CA ASN A 84 5.31 -22.20 1.71
C ASN A 84 6.16 -21.99 2.97
N LEU A 85 6.23 -23.01 3.83
CA LEU A 85 6.96 -22.97 5.11
C LEU A 85 8.46 -22.67 4.94
N ALA A 86 9.08 -23.14 3.87
CA ALA A 86 10.50 -22.90 3.62
C ALA A 86 10.75 -21.41 3.34
N THR A 87 9.96 -20.81 2.43
CA THR A 87 10.00 -19.37 2.13
C THR A 87 9.73 -18.54 3.39
N MET A 88 8.72 -18.89 4.18
CA MET A 88 8.37 -18.18 5.41
C MET A 88 9.54 -18.19 6.42
N ARG A 89 10.17 -19.34 6.64
CA ARG A 89 11.30 -19.47 7.58
C ARG A 89 12.50 -18.61 7.15
N GLU A 90 12.79 -18.54 5.86
CA GLU A 90 13.84 -17.68 5.32
C GLU A 90 13.51 -16.19 5.53
N VAL A 91 12.26 -15.79 5.29
CA VAL A 91 11.80 -14.42 5.55
C VAL A 91 11.91 -14.07 7.03
N ILE A 92 11.51 -14.98 7.93
CA ILE A 92 11.67 -14.82 9.39
C ILE A 92 13.15 -14.67 9.77
N HIS A 93 14.01 -15.52 9.22
CA HIS A 93 15.45 -15.45 9.49
C HIS A 93 16.04 -14.09 9.11
N ILE A 94 15.69 -13.57 7.91
CA ILE A 94 16.18 -12.27 7.45
C ILE A 94 15.63 -11.14 8.33
N LEU A 95 14.34 -11.15 8.70
CA LEU A 95 13.76 -10.17 9.61
C LEU A 95 14.48 -10.10 10.95
N GLN A 96 14.85 -11.24 11.51
CA GLN A 96 15.42 -11.37 12.87
C GLN A 96 16.93 -11.17 12.95
N ASP A 97 17.61 -10.85 11.85
CA ASP A 97 19.07 -10.71 11.81
C ASP A 97 19.50 -9.27 11.43
N PRO A 98 19.49 -8.33 12.42
CA PRO A 98 19.91 -6.94 12.20
C PRO A 98 21.42 -6.79 11.96
N SER A 99 22.20 -7.83 12.22
CA SER A 99 23.66 -7.78 12.03
C SER A 99 24.08 -7.94 10.56
N HIS A 100 23.27 -8.67 9.78
CA HIS A 100 23.57 -8.92 8.37
C HIS A 100 22.63 -8.18 7.39
N TYR A 101 21.45 -7.78 7.85
CA TYR A 101 20.45 -7.13 6.97
C TYR A 101 20.07 -5.74 7.47
N ASP A 102 20.08 -4.78 6.56
CA ASP A 102 19.71 -3.40 6.81
C ASP A 102 18.21 -3.25 7.14
N THR A 103 17.88 -2.13 7.80
CA THR A 103 16.51 -1.78 8.23
C THR A 103 15.50 -1.90 7.11
N LYS A 104 15.82 -1.41 5.92
CA LYS A 104 14.91 -1.42 4.77
C LYS A 104 14.62 -2.82 4.25
N THR A 105 15.66 -3.66 4.16
CA THR A 105 15.50 -5.09 3.80
C THR A 105 14.59 -5.79 4.80
N ARG A 106 14.80 -5.58 6.09
CA ARG A 106 14.04 -6.20 7.17
C ARG A 106 12.60 -5.68 7.22
N SER A 107 12.37 -4.41 6.94
CA SER A 107 11.03 -3.81 6.81
C SER A 107 10.20 -4.50 5.71
N TYR A 108 10.80 -4.79 4.54
CA TYR A 108 10.11 -5.55 3.51
C TYR A 108 9.87 -7.01 3.89
N MET A 109 10.74 -7.62 4.71
CA MET A 109 10.49 -8.97 5.25
C MET A 109 9.32 -8.97 6.23
N ALA A 110 9.15 -7.92 7.03
CA ALA A 110 7.97 -7.76 7.87
C ALA A 110 6.68 -7.71 7.02
N ILE A 111 6.66 -6.94 5.91
CA ILE A 111 5.53 -6.91 4.98
C ILE A 111 5.30 -8.30 4.34
N ALA A 112 6.36 -8.97 3.93
CA ALA A 112 6.27 -10.31 3.34
C ALA A 112 5.58 -11.31 4.27
N LEU A 113 5.82 -11.24 5.58
CA LEU A 113 5.17 -12.10 6.58
C LEU A 113 3.65 -11.90 6.68
N ALA A 114 3.13 -10.73 6.30
CA ALA A 114 1.68 -10.49 6.28
C ALA A 114 0.92 -11.38 5.29
N HIS A 115 1.62 -12.07 4.41
CA HIS A 115 1.02 -12.92 3.37
C HIS A 115 1.02 -14.42 3.72
N PHE A 116 1.53 -14.80 4.91
CA PHE A 116 1.51 -16.16 5.41
C PHE A 116 0.41 -16.34 6.46
N SER A 117 -0.29 -17.46 6.39
CA SER A 117 -1.39 -17.78 7.32
C SER A 117 -0.92 -18.50 8.58
N GLU A 118 0.33 -18.93 8.60
CA GLU A 118 0.93 -19.72 9.66
C GLU A 118 1.16 -18.86 10.92
N PRO A 119 0.86 -19.37 12.12
CA PRO A 119 1.03 -18.64 13.37
C PRO A 119 2.46 -18.13 13.61
N GLU A 120 3.44 -18.82 13.09
CA GLU A 120 4.87 -18.48 13.19
C GLU A 120 5.18 -17.11 12.58
N ALA A 121 4.47 -16.71 11.50
CA ALA A 121 4.63 -15.40 10.89
C ALA A 121 4.23 -14.28 11.88
N ALA A 122 3.07 -14.39 12.51
CA ALA A 122 2.63 -13.44 13.50
C ALA A 122 3.52 -13.44 14.76
N GLN A 123 4.01 -14.60 15.19
CA GLN A 123 4.94 -14.70 16.31
C GLN A 123 6.27 -14.01 16.03
N ALA A 124 6.80 -14.14 14.80
CA ALA A 124 8.03 -13.46 14.39
C ALA A 124 7.87 -11.94 14.42
N LEU A 125 6.75 -11.41 13.91
CA LEU A 125 6.42 -9.98 13.97
C LEU A 125 6.28 -9.48 15.42
N LYS A 126 5.57 -10.22 16.27
CA LYS A 126 5.46 -9.90 17.70
C LYS A 126 6.82 -9.86 18.39
N LYS A 127 7.67 -10.83 18.13
CA LYS A 127 9.03 -10.87 18.68
C LYS A 127 9.88 -9.68 18.23
N SER A 128 9.76 -9.26 16.96
CA SER A 128 10.41 -8.08 16.45
C SER A 128 9.91 -6.82 17.16
N LEU A 129 8.59 -6.65 17.34
CA LEU A 129 8.00 -5.53 18.09
C LEU A 129 8.46 -5.44 19.54
N GLN A 130 8.68 -6.58 20.21
CA GLN A 130 9.13 -6.64 21.60
C GLN A 130 10.61 -6.29 21.77
N ASN A 131 11.40 -6.33 20.69
CA ASN A 131 12.80 -5.96 20.72
C ASN A 131 12.94 -4.44 20.90
N LYS A 132 13.49 -4.01 22.04
CA LYS A 132 13.68 -2.58 22.36
C LYS A 132 14.67 -1.90 21.42
N GLU A 133 15.69 -2.61 20.98
CA GLU A 133 16.73 -2.12 20.08
C GLU A 133 16.30 -2.13 18.60
N GLU A 134 15.08 -2.58 18.30
CA GLU A 134 14.58 -2.62 16.94
C GLU A 134 14.32 -1.23 16.40
N GLU A 135 14.69 -1.00 15.14
CA GLU A 135 14.48 0.25 14.44
C GLU A 135 12.98 0.59 14.29
N GLY A 136 12.67 1.88 14.48
CA GLY A 136 11.29 2.37 14.41
C GLY A 136 10.60 2.06 13.07
N GLU A 137 11.35 2.06 11.97
CA GLU A 137 10.83 1.72 10.65
C GLU A 137 10.40 0.25 10.58
N VAL A 138 11.21 -0.69 11.08
CA VAL A 138 10.82 -2.11 11.13
C VAL A 138 9.56 -2.29 11.98
N LYS A 139 9.49 -1.64 13.16
CA LYS A 139 8.32 -1.68 14.03
C LYS A 139 7.04 -1.16 13.34
N LEU A 140 7.13 -0.13 12.49
CA LEU A 140 5.99 0.35 11.70
C LEU A 140 5.45 -0.75 10.79
N TYR A 141 6.33 -1.45 10.09
CA TYR A 141 5.93 -2.52 9.18
C TYR A 141 5.48 -3.79 9.91
N ASP A 142 6.06 -4.10 11.08
CA ASP A 142 5.57 -5.18 11.94
C ASP A 142 4.12 -4.92 12.38
N LEU A 143 3.83 -3.70 12.87
CA LEU A 143 2.47 -3.28 13.24
C LEU A 143 1.51 -3.41 12.06
N TRP A 144 1.90 -2.87 10.91
CA TRP A 144 1.09 -2.92 9.70
C TRP A 144 0.76 -4.35 9.29
N SER A 145 1.75 -5.24 9.32
CA SER A 145 1.62 -6.65 8.95
C SER A 145 0.71 -7.41 9.90
N LEU A 146 0.80 -7.16 11.21
CA LEU A 146 -0.14 -7.73 12.19
C LEU A 146 -1.58 -7.25 11.97
N GLY A 147 -1.75 -6.01 11.49
CA GLY A 147 -3.04 -5.47 11.07
C GLY A 147 -3.63 -6.17 9.84
N ILE A 148 -2.81 -6.48 8.84
CA ILE A 148 -3.20 -7.25 7.64
C ILE A 148 -3.62 -8.66 8.04
N LEU A 149 -2.84 -9.31 8.91
CA LEU A 149 -3.14 -10.64 9.44
C LEU A 149 -4.37 -10.66 10.37
N LYS A 150 -4.87 -9.49 10.78
CA LYS A 150 -5.93 -9.34 11.79
C LYS A 150 -5.65 -10.16 13.05
N ASN A 151 -4.39 -10.18 13.48
CA ASN A 151 -3.96 -11.00 14.59
C ASN A 151 -4.40 -10.40 15.94
N THR A 152 -5.44 -10.96 16.53
CA THR A 152 -5.98 -10.51 17.83
C THR A 152 -5.06 -10.84 19.01
N GLU A 153 -4.21 -11.85 18.90
CA GLU A 153 -3.25 -12.23 19.95
C GLU A 153 -2.11 -11.20 20.09
N ALA A 154 -1.90 -10.34 19.08
CA ALA A 154 -0.91 -9.27 19.14
C ALA A 154 -1.45 -7.99 19.80
N LEU A 155 -2.70 -7.98 20.25
CA LEU A 155 -3.33 -6.81 20.85
C LEU A 155 -2.51 -6.21 22.00
N PRO A 156 -2.01 -7.00 22.98
CA PRO A 156 -1.22 -6.46 24.10
C PRO A 156 0.04 -5.72 23.63
N GLU A 157 0.77 -6.27 22.65
CA GLU A 157 1.97 -5.65 22.11
C GLU A 157 1.65 -4.36 21.35
N ILE A 158 0.61 -4.37 20.52
CA ILE A 158 0.19 -3.18 19.73
C ILE A 158 -0.25 -2.05 20.66
N LEU A 159 -0.96 -2.35 21.75
CA LEU A 159 -1.43 -1.35 22.74
C LEU A 159 -0.26 -0.56 23.38
N LEU A 160 0.92 -1.14 23.51
CA LEU A 160 2.08 -0.45 24.05
C LEU A 160 2.48 0.74 23.19
N PHE A 161 2.31 0.65 21.86
CA PHE A 161 2.68 1.71 20.91
C PHE A 161 1.73 2.91 20.90
N LEU A 162 0.56 2.81 21.53
CA LEU A 162 -0.33 3.96 21.73
C LEU A 162 0.30 5.06 22.60
N LYS A 163 1.34 4.74 23.35
CA LYS A 163 2.09 5.67 24.21
C LYS A 163 3.49 5.97 23.69
N SER A 164 3.82 5.57 22.46
CA SER A 164 5.12 5.84 21.85
C SER A 164 5.38 7.34 21.73
N GLU A 165 6.60 7.78 21.96
CA GLU A 165 7.02 9.17 21.69
C GLU A 165 6.95 9.47 20.18
N ASN A 166 7.19 8.49 19.33
CA ASN A 166 7.07 8.60 17.88
C ASN A 166 5.58 8.59 17.46
N ALA A 167 5.14 9.71 16.87
CA ALA A 167 3.75 9.90 16.43
C ALA A 167 3.34 8.92 15.32
N ASP A 168 4.28 8.51 14.43
CA ASP A 168 3.98 7.56 13.37
C ASP A 168 3.71 6.15 13.93
N LEU A 169 4.41 5.75 14.98
CA LEU A 169 4.12 4.51 15.69
C LEU A 169 2.76 4.57 16.39
N ARG A 170 2.42 5.70 17.06
CA ARG A 170 1.09 5.86 17.66
C ARG A 170 -0.01 5.79 16.61
N LYS A 171 0.14 6.54 15.51
CA LYS A 171 -0.80 6.57 14.38
C LYS A 171 -1.02 5.18 13.78
N THR A 172 0.08 4.46 13.52
CA THR A 172 0.02 3.11 12.95
C THR A 172 -0.65 2.13 13.91
N ALA A 173 -0.29 2.15 15.20
CA ALA A 173 -0.91 1.28 16.20
C ALA A 173 -2.43 1.52 16.30
N VAL A 174 -2.86 2.78 16.34
CA VAL A 174 -4.29 3.14 16.33
C VAL A 174 -5.00 2.61 15.10
N TYR A 175 -4.42 2.82 13.90
CA TYR A 175 -4.99 2.33 12.65
C TYR A 175 -5.13 0.81 12.66
N VAL A 176 -4.09 0.10 13.09
CA VAL A 176 -4.03 -1.37 13.16
C VAL A 176 -5.08 -1.92 14.13
N LEU A 177 -5.27 -1.31 15.30
CA LEU A 177 -6.32 -1.70 16.24
C LEU A 177 -7.72 -1.59 15.63
N GLY A 178 -7.97 -0.52 14.87
CA GLY A 178 -9.21 -0.36 14.10
C GLY A 178 -9.37 -1.38 12.96
N ALA A 179 -8.27 -1.82 12.35
CA ALA A 179 -8.26 -2.82 11.27
C ALA A 179 -8.48 -4.25 11.79
N ILE A 180 -7.89 -4.58 12.95
CA ILE A 180 -8.13 -5.86 13.66
C ILE A 180 -9.58 -5.97 14.07
N GLY A 181 -10.20 -4.89 14.55
CA GLY A 181 -11.63 -4.85 14.86
C GLY A 181 -11.99 -5.39 16.24
N ASP A 182 -11.01 -5.62 17.13
CA ASP A 182 -11.28 -6.07 18.50
C ASP A 182 -11.77 -4.89 19.37
N LYS A 183 -13.01 -4.99 19.85
CA LYS A 183 -13.65 -3.95 20.67
C LYS A 183 -12.96 -3.70 22.02
N ASN A 184 -12.15 -4.62 22.51
CA ASN A 184 -11.36 -4.43 23.73
C ASN A 184 -10.36 -3.27 23.58
N ALA A 185 -9.99 -2.88 22.36
CA ALA A 185 -9.11 -1.74 22.11
C ALA A 185 -9.78 -0.37 22.32
N ILE A 186 -11.13 -0.28 22.38
CA ILE A 186 -11.87 1.00 22.44
C ILE A 186 -11.39 1.89 23.58
N SER A 187 -11.29 1.33 24.81
CA SER A 187 -10.88 2.08 26.00
C SER A 187 -9.48 2.68 25.87
N SER A 188 -8.58 1.97 25.18
CA SER A 188 -7.19 2.38 24.99
C SER A 188 -7.03 3.37 23.81
N VAL A 189 -7.87 3.28 22.78
CA VAL A 189 -7.83 4.18 21.61
C VAL A 189 -8.50 5.53 21.91
N ARG A 190 -9.58 5.56 22.73
CA ARG A 190 -10.35 6.77 23.00
C ARG A 190 -9.51 7.97 23.50
N PRO A 191 -8.53 7.83 24.40
CA PRO A 191 -7.70 8.96 24.83
C PRO A 191 -6.95 9.64 23.67
N LEU A 192 -6.65 8.92 22.59
CA LEU A 192 -5.90 9.46 21.44
C LEU A 192 -6.75 10.39 20.55
N LEU A 193 -8.04 10.54 20.83
CA LEU A 193 -8.85 11.63 20.26
C LEU A 193 -8.33 13.03 20.69
N ASN A 194 -7.53 13.10 21.75
CA ASN A 194 -6.90 14.32 22.25
C ASN A 194 -5.36 14.30 22.07
N ASP A 195 -4.82 13.45 21.18
CA ASP A 195 -3.38 13.42 20.91
C ASP A 195 -2.88 14.79 20.42
N ALA A 196 -1.65 15.15 20.75
CA ALA A 196 -1.04 16.39 20.31
C ALA A 196 -0.96 16.46 18.77
N VAL A 197 -0.73 15.31 18.11
CA VAL A 197 -0.59 15.21 16.66
C VAL A 197 -1.95 14.97 16.00
N GLU A 198 -2.30 15.80 15.05
CA GLU A 198 -3.60 15.79 14.39
C GLU A 198 -3.90 14.47 13.66
N ASP A 199 -2.93 13.93 12.91
CA ASP A 199 -3.04 12.63 12.22
C ASP A 199 -3.38 11.47 13.18
N VAL A 200 -2.85 11.51 14.42
CA VAL A 200 -3.17 10.51 15.44
C VAL A 200 -4.64 10.64 15.88
N ARG A 201 -5.10 11.89 16.09
CA ARG A 201 -6.51 12.15 16.44
C ARG A 201 -7.47 11.65 15.36
N TRP A 202 -7.16 11.94 14.09
CA TRP A 202 -7.97 11.50 12.93
C TRP A 202 -8.03 9.98 12.83
N ASN A 203 -6.89 9.30 12.95
CA ASN A 203 -6.86 7.84 12.94
C ASN A 203 -7.58 7.24 14.16
N ALA A 204 -7.53 7.89 15.34
CA ALA A 204 -8.28 7.45 16.51
C ALA A 204 -9.80 7.51 16.25
N ALA A 205 -10.30 8.60 15.67
CA ALA A 205 -11.72 8.75 15.33
C ALA A 205 -12.18 7.69 14.31
N LEU A 206 -11.40 7.48 13.24
CA LEU A 206 -11.68 6.47 12.23
C LEU A 206 -11.66 5.04 12.80
N SER A 207 -10.70 4.74 13.67
CA SER A 207 -10.57 3.42 14.28
C SER A 207 -11.70 3.15 15.27
N LEU A 208 -12.10 4.13 16.08
CA LEU A 208 -13.26 4.03 16.96
C LEU A 208 -14.54 3.77 16.15
N ALA A 209 -14.75 4.47 15.05
CA ALA A 209 -15.88 4.22 14.16
C ALA A 209 -15.88 2.77 13.62
N ARG A 210 -14.73 2.24 13.19
CA ARG A 210 -14.58 0.83 12.75
C ARG A 210 -14.87 -0.16 13.89
N LEU A 211 -14.54 0.19 15.13
CA LEU A 211 -14.82 -0.61 16.31
C LEU A 211 -16.30 -0.51 16.76
N GLY A 212 -17.13 0.26 16.04
CA GLY A 212 -18.54 0.48 16.39
C GLY A 212 -18.74 1.46 17.54
N ASN A 213 -17.78 2.35 17.79
CA ASN A 213 -17.83 3.35 18.84
C ASN A 213 -17.86 4.77 18.25
N ASP A 214 -18.79 5.59 18.69
CA ASP A 214 -19.05 6.92 18.16
C ASP A 214 -18.30 8.08 18.86
N SER A 215 -17.43 7.77 19.82
CA SER A 215 -16.69 8.80 20.59
C SER A 215 -15.83 9.73 19.69
N GLY A 216 -15.48 9.29 18.47
CA GLY A 216 -14.72 10.07 17.50
C GLY A 216 -15.56 10.99 16.64
N PHE A 217 -16.88 11.07 16.83
CA PHE A 217 -17.81 11.79 15.97
C PHE A 217 -17.40 13.26 15.73
N GLU A 218 -17.12 14.01 16.78
CA GLU A 218 -16.72 15.42 16.69
C GLU A 218 -15.40 15.62 15.92
N VAL A 219 -14.47 14.68 16.04
CA VAL A 219 -13.22 14.71 15.28
C VAL A 219 -13.51 14.45 13.78
N LEU A 220 -14.41 13.52 13.45
CA LEU A 220 -14.82 13.27 12.07
C LEU A 220 -15.53 14.47 11.45
N LEU A 221 -16.35 15.21 12.23
CA LEU A 221 -16.95 16.47 11.74
C LEU A 221 -15.88 17.52 11.43
N LYS A 222 -14.85 17.67 12.27
CA LYS A 222 -13.74 18.59 12.01
C LYS A 222 -12.94 18.20 10.76
N MET A 223 -12.78 16.92 10.50
CA MET A 223 -12.14 16.44 9.25
C MET A 223 -12.97 16.75 7.99
N LEU A 224 -14.24 17.09 8.12
CA LEU A 224 -15.13 17.51 7.02
C LEU A 224 -15.21 19.04 6.88
N ASP A 225 -14.65 19.79 7.81
CA ASP A 225 -14.57 21.26 7.71
C ASP A 225 -13.44 21.67 6.77
N ARG A 226 -13.75 21.72 5.47
CA ARG A 226 -12.80 22.10 4.41
C ARG A 226 -12.13 23.44 4.67
N GLN A 227 -12.86 24.43 5.23
CA GLN A 227 -12.29 25.75 5.48
C GLN A 227 -11.21 25.69 6.55
N SER A 228 -11.47 24.98 7.64
CA SER A 228 -10.48 24.74 8.69
C SER A 228 -9.25 24.01 8.17
N LEU A 229 -9.43 22.98 7.31
CA LEU A 229 -8.33 22.24 6.70
C LEU A 229 -7.47 23.14 5.78
N ILE A 230 -8.07 24.04 5.00
CA ILE A 230 -7.37 25.00 4.15
C ILE A 230 -6.59 26.03 5.01
N LEU A 231 -7.19 26.53 6.08
CA LEU A 231 -6.56 27.49 6.97
C LEU A 231 -5.35 26.93 7.73
N ASN A 232 -5.26 25.61 7.88
CA ASN A 232 -4.09 24.95 8.45
C ASN A 232 -2.81 25.17 7.60
N GLY A 233 -2.95 25.57 6.31
CA GLY A 233 -1.84 26.05 5.47
C GLY A 233 -0.78 25.02 5.09
N ALA A 234 -0.77 23.86 5.76
CA ALA A 234 0.21 22.80 5.54
C ALA A 234 -0.30 21.72 4.57
N LEU A 235 -1.62 21.68 4.28
CA LEU A 235 -2.27 20.61 3.52
C LEU A 235 -2.53 21.03 2.07
N GLY A 236 -2.13 20.18 1.13
CA GLY A 236 -2.50 20.31 -0.29
C GLY A 236 -3.94 19.85 -0.55
N GLU A 237 -4.51 20.26 -1.70
CA GLU A 237 -5.90 19.90 -2.07
C GLU A 237 -6.13 18.38 -2.13
N SER A 238 -5.15 17.59 -2.57
CA SER A 238 -5.22 16.12 -2.59
C SER A 238 -5.25 15.49 -1.20
N GLU A 239 -4.55 16.10 -0.25
CA GLU A 239 -4.57 15.65 1.15
C GLU A 239 -5.90 15.98 1.82
N ILE A 240 -6.42 17.21 1.59
CA ILE A 240 -7.75 17.61 2.05
C ILE A 240 -8.83 16.67 1.48
N GLU A 241 -8.77 16.36 0.17
CA GLU A 241 -9.66 15.38 -0.48
C GLU A 241 -9.62 14.03 0.26
N ALA A 242 -8.42 13.50 0.51
CA ALA A 242 -8.25 12.20 1.17
C ALA A 242 -8.78 12.21 2.61
N ILE A 243 -8.51 13.27 3.37
CA ILE A 243 -9.00 13.45 4.75
C ILE A 243 -10.53 13.44 4.77
N MET A 244 -11.17 14.24 3.90
CA MET A 244 -12.62 14.34 3.83
C MET A 244 -13.28 13.02 3.39
N ILE A 245 -12.69 12.32 2.40
CA ILE A 245 -13.17 11.00 1.98
C ILE A 245 -13.08 9.98 3.13
N ASN A 246 -12.00 9.99 3.91
CA ASN A 246 -11.87 9.11 5.05
C ASN A 246 -12.89 9.45 6.16
N ALA A 247 -13.14 10.74 6.39
CA ALA A 247 -14.16 11.18 7.36
C ALA A 247 -15.57 10.74 6.95
N THR A 248 -15.95 10.85 5.66
CA THR A 248 -17.24 10.34 5.17
C THR A 248 -17.38 8.84 5.41
N LYS A 249 -16.32 8.06 5.16
CA LYS A 249 -16.29 6.61 5.46
C LYS A 249 -16.43 6.32 6.97
N GLY A 250 -15.80 7.14 7.81
CA GLY A 250 -15.95 7.06 9.27
C GLY A 250 -17.38 7.34 9.72
N LEU A 251 -17.99 8.41 9.22
CA LEU A 251 -19.38 8.77 9.53
C LEU A 251 -20.37 7.70 9.05
N ALA A 252 -20.08 7.01 7.94
CA ALA A 252 -20.92 5.92 7.46
C ALA A 252 -21.11 4.80 8.49
N LEU A 253 -20.14 4.61 9.37
CA LEU A 253 -20.15 3.58 10.42
C LEU A 253 -20.85 4.04 11.72
N ILE A 254 -21.12 5.35 11.86
CA ILE A 254 -21.73 5.93 13.06
C ILE A 254 -23.22 6.11 12.85
N LYS A 255 -24.04 5.40 13.63
CA LYS A 255 -25.50 5.42 13.56
C LYS A 255 -26.09 6.60 14.35
N ARG A 256 -25.90 7.83 13.84
CA ARG A 256 -26.49 9.06 14.39
C ARG A 256 -27.27 9.82 13.28
N SER A 257 -28.35 10.50 13.66
CA SER A 257 -29.09 11.37 12.73
C SER A 257 -28.22 12.46 12.14
N GLU A 258 -27.36 13.06 12.96
CA GLU A 258 -26.42 14.10 12.56
C GLU A 258 -25.40 13.60 11.51
N SER A 259 -25.02 12.32 11.56
CA SER A 259 -24.17 11.72 10.52
C SER A 259 -24.86 11.73 9.16
N LEU A 260 -26.17 11.38 9.12
CA LEU A 260 -26.97 11.39 7.90
C LEU A 260 -27.13 12.79 7.34
N GLU A 261 -27.41 13.78 8.19
CA GLU A 261 -27.57 15.19 7.78
C GLU A 261 -26.26 15.74 7.22
N THR A 262 -25.15 15.49 7.92
CA THR A 262 -23.81 15.92 7.46
C THR A 262 -23.44 15.29 6.13
N LEU A 263 -23.63 13.99 5.97
CA LEU A 263 -23.35 13.28 4.72
C LEU A 263 -24.22 13.79 3.57
N LYS A 264 -25.52 14.08 3.81
CA LYS A 264 -26.40 14.70 2.81
C LYS A 264 -25.86 16.06 2.37
N LYS A 265 -25.52 16.93 3.33
CA LYS A 265 -24.94 18.24 3.04
C LYS A 265 -23.69 18.13 2.17
N ILE A 266 -22.70 17.31 2.60
CA ILE A 266 -21.45 17.13 1.85
C ILE A 266 -21.71 16.57 0.43
N SER A 267 -22.65 15.64 0.28
CA SER A 267 -22.97 15.03 -1.02
C SER A 267 -23.51 16.03 -2.06
N HIS A 268 -24.08 17.15 -1.62
CA HIS A 268 -24.64 18.18 -2.49
C HIS A 268 -23.74 19.42 -2.61
N GLU A 269 -23.10 19.84 -1.52
CA GLU A 269 -22.49 21.17 -1.42
C GLU A 269 -20.96 21.18 -1.56
N ASP A 270 -20.25 20.06 -1.33
CA ASP A 270 -18.78 20.08 -1.42
C ASP A 270 -18.32 20.36 -2.85
N LYS A 271 -17.30 21.23 -3.00
CA LYS A 271 -16.75 21.60 -4.32
C LYS A 271 -16.10 20.43 -5.06
N ASN A 272 -15.59 19.41 -4.32
CA ASN A 272 -14.86 18.30 -4.88
C ASN A 272 -15.80 17.11 -5.19
N LEU A 273 -15.80 16.68 -6.46
CA LEU A 273 -16.66 15.60 -6.95
C LEU A 273 -16.43 14.26 -6.25
N LYS A 274 -15.17 13.93 -5.93
CA LYS A 274 -14.85 12.65 -5.26
C LYS A 274 -15.34 12.64 -3.81
N VAL A 275 -15.26 13.79 -3.13
CA VAL A 275 -15.80 13.94 -1.76
C VAL A 275 -17.32 13.81 -1.79
N ARG A 276 -18.02 14.45 -2.76
CA ARG A 276 -19.46 14.27 -2.95
C ARG A 276 -19.83 12.81 -3.21
N GLN A 277 -19.09 12.14 -4.10
CA GLN A 277 -19.31 10.73 -4.40
C GLN A 277 -19.13 9.85 -3.16
N ALA A 278 -18.05 10.04 -2.38
CA ALA A 278 -17.81 9.30 -1.15
C ALA A 278 -18.94 9.51 -0.12
N ALA A 279 -19.48 10.73 -0.02
CA ALA A 279 -20.63 11.02 0.86
C ALA A 279 -21.91 10.32 0.38
N MET A 280 -22.16 10.24 -0.94
CA MET A 280 -23.31 9.48 -1.50
C MET A 280 -23.18 7.98 -1.21
N GLU A 281 -22.00 7.41 -1.37
CA GLU A 281 -21.72 5.99 -1.05
C GLU A 281 -21.93 5.72 0.45
N ALA A 282 -21.47 6.62 1.31
CA ALA A 282 -21.66 6.55 2.76
C ALA A 282 -23.14 6.58 3.15
N LEU A 283 -23.96 7.44 2.51
CA LEU A 283 -25.42 7.51 2.70
C LEU A 283 -26.11 6.21 2.26
N HIS A 284 -25.68 5.66 1.13
CA HIS A 284 -26.24 4.39 0.65
C HIS A 284 -25.95 3.26 1.65
N TYR A 285 -24.70 3.15 2.11
CA TYR A 285 -24.29 2.18 3.11
C TYR A 285 -25.13 2.27 4.40
N GLN A 286 -25.33 3.48 4.94
CA GLN A 286 -26.15 3.66 6.15
C GLN A 286 -27.62 3.27 5.94
N LYS A 287 -28.20 3.58 4.78
CA LYS A 287 -29.58 3.20 4.46
C LYS A 287 -29.75 1.69 4.38
N GLU A 288 -28.81 0.99 3.80
CA GLU A 288 -28.82 -0.49 3.77
C GLU A 288 -28.66 -1.09 5.16
N ALA A 289 -27.74 -0.56 5.97
CA ALA A 289 -27.50 -1.01 7.35
C ALA A 289 -28.68 -0.74 8.32
N LEU A 290 -29.63 0.14 7.95
CA LEU A 290 -30.86 0.40 8.70
C LEU A 290 -32.04 -0.47 8.25
N ARG A 291 -31.94 -1.18 7.12
CA ARG A 291 -32.99 -2.06 6.59
C ARG A 291 -32.86 -3.50 7.11
N VAL A 292 -31.74 -3.83 7.71
CA VAL A 292 -31.44 -5.13 8.38
C VAL A 292 -31.66 -5.02 9.88
#